data_3376a65f97ec3b800583e1197ee0a1fb
#
_entry.id   3376a65f97ec3b800583e1197ee0a1fb
#
_cell.length_a   1.000
_cell.length_b   1.000
_cell.length_c   1.000
_cell.angle_alpha   90.00
_cell.angle_beta   90.00
_cell.angle_gamma   90.00
#
_symmetry.space_group_name_H-M   'P 1'
#
loop_
_entity.id
_entity.type
_entity.pdbx_description
1 polymer ?
#
loop_
_entity_poly.entity_id
_entity_poly.type
_entity_poly.pdbx_seq_one_letter_code
_entity_poly.pdbx_strand_id
1 'polypeptide(L)'
;MRRRSILAGVLGMVLASVCVALAGGGWATTHPLAGGSVALTNRPANTVWAPVAVLWKFDAVTNAAVTVERVSQSNTFLLGSASVSNATSTVWVPETDYPFALGDVLRVTSSTTNGAVQVIRKGE
;
A
#
# COMPACT_ATOMS: atom_id res chain seq x y z
N MET A 1 -14.06 13.94 15.19
CA MET A 1 -14.85 14.10 13.98
C MET A 1 -14.29 15.14 13.05
N ARG A 2 -14.05 16.34 13.55
CA ARG A 2 -13.46 17.36 12.69
C ARG A 2 -12.11 16.94 12.14
N ARG A 3 -11.33 16.23 12.95
CA ARG A 3 -10.04 15.74 12.50
C ARG A 3 -10.14 14.84 11.27
N ARG A 4 -11.15 13.98 11.26
CA ARG A 4 -11.35 13.10 10.14
C ARG A 4 -11.64 13.86 8.85
N SER A 5 -12.47 14.89 8.96
CA SER A 5 -12.80 15.71 7.81
C SER A 5 -11.57 16.42 7.26
N ILE A 6 -10.72 16.91 8.16
CA ILE A 6 -9.50 17.59 7.76
C ILE A 6 -8.58 16.61 7.04
N LEU A 7 -8.41 15.41 7.59
CA LEU A 7 -7.56 14.41 6.94
C LEU A 7 -8.09 14.01 5.57
N ALA A 8 -9.39 13.84 5.46
CA ALA A 8 -9.97 13.49 4.17
C ALA A 8 -9.71 14.58 3.14
N GLY A 9 -9.84 15.86 3.55
CA GLY A 9 -9.55 16.96 2.66
C GLY A 9 -8.10 16.99 2.23
N VAL A 10 -7.18 16.78 3.15
CA VAL A 10 -5.76 16.76 2.83
C VAL A 10 -5.44 15.62 1.87
N LEU A 11 -5.96 14.42 2.14
CA LEU A 11 -5.72 13.28 1.26
C LEU A 11 -6.26 13.51 -0.14
N GLY A 12 -7.41 14.14 -0.24
CA GLY A 12 -7.99 14.43 -1.54
C GLY A 12 -7.19 15.43 -2.35
N MET A 13 -6.45 16.30 -1.69
CA MET A 13 -5.68 17.33 -2.38
C MET A 13 -4.27 16.93 -2.72
N VAL A 14 -3.69 16.03 -1.97
CA VAL A 14 -2.30 15.64 -2.15
C VAL A 14 -2.22 14.55 -3.19
N LEU A 15 -1.46 14.78 -4.25
CA LEU A 15 -1.29 13.81 -5.32
C LEU A 15 -0.10 12.89 -5.10
N ALA A 16 0.84 13.32 -4.26
CA ALA A 16 1.97 12.49 -3.89
C ALA A 16 1.61 11.63 -2.68
N SER A 17 2.54 10.89 -2.16
CA SER A 17 2.27 10.06 -1.00
C SER A 17 1.98 10.91 0.23
N VAL A 18 1.02 10.48 1.02
CA VAL A 18 0.64 11.11 2.28
C VAL A 18 0.79 10.08 3.38
N CYS A 19 1.44 10.48 4.47
CA CYS A 19 1.64 9.60 5.61
C CYS A 19 0.71 10.02 6.74
N VAL A 20 -0.10 9.09 7.22
CA VAL A 20 -1.03 9.31 8.32
C VAL A 20 -0.69 8.35 9.43
N ALA A 21 -0.38 8.89 10.61
CA ALA A 21 -0.11 8.05 11.78
C ALA A 21 -1.40 7.45 12.30
N LEU A 22 -1.35 6.18 12.67
CA LEU A 22 -2.48 5.44 13.18
C LEU A 22 -2.27 5.11 14.65
N ALA A 23 -3.37 4.92 15.37
CA ALA A 23 -3.31 4.45 16.74
C ALA A 23 -2.65 3.07 16.76
N GLY A 24 -1.85 2.81 17.80
CA GLY A 24 -1.18 1.53 17.92
C GLY A 24 0.16 1.44 17.21
N GLY A 25 0.71 2.58 16.78
CA GLY A 25 2.05 2.62 16.20
C GLY A 25 2.11 2.30 14.71
N GLY A 26 0.97 2.23 14.04
CA GLY A 26 0.93 2.05 12.60
C GLY A 26 0.85 3.37 11.86
N TRP A 27 1.05 3.30 10.55
CA TRP A 27 0.88 4.45 9.67
C TRP A 27 0.43 4.00 8.29
N ALA A 28 -0.17 4.93 7.57
CA ALA A 28 -0.66 4.67 6.22
C ALA A 28 -0.04 5.67 5.26
N THR A 29 0.34 5.20 4.08
CA THR A 29 0.82 6.06 3.01
C THR A 29 -0.01 5.78 1.75
N THR A 30 -0.30 6.84 1.01
CA THR A 30 -1.11 6.76 -0.20
C THR A 30 -0.23 7.08 -1.40
N HIS A 31 -0.32 6.27 -2.44
CA HIS A 31 0.50 6.39 -3.63
C HIS A 31 -0.35 6.29 -4.89
N PRO A 32 -0.12 7.12 -5.91
CA PRO A 32 -0.82 6.94 -7.17
C PRO A 32 -0.33 5.69 -7.89
N LEU A 33 -1.22 5.07 -8.66
CA LEU A 33 -0.88 3.88 -9.44
C LEU A 33 -0.26 4.24 -10.80
N ALA A 34 0.52 5.29 -10.87
CA ALA A 34 1.19 5.68 -12.09
C ALA A 34 2.18 4.57 -12.50
N GLY A 35 2.01 4.01 -13.68
CA GLY A 35 2.86 2.91 -14.12
C GLY A 35 2.45 1.54 -13.61
N GLY A 36 1.40 1.43 -12.82
CA GLY A 36 0.88 0.15 -12.37
C GLY A 36 1.67 -0.50 -11.23
N SER A 37 2.64 0.18 -10.67
CA SER A 37 3.49 -0.39 -9.63
C SER A 37 3.91 0.67 -8.62
N VAL A 38 3.93 0.29 -7.36
CA VAL A 38 4.43 1.14 -6.26
C VAL A 38 5.43 0.32 -5.47
N ALA A 39 6.60 0.90 -5.20
CA ALA A 39 7.66 0.24 -4.45
C ALA A 39 8.00 1.06 -3.22
N LEU A 40 7.98 0.41 -2.06
CA LEU A 40 8.31 1.04 -0.78
C LEU A 40 9.52 0.32 -0.20
N THR A 41 10.63 1.03 -0.14
CA THR A 41 11.89 0.47 0.36
C THR A 41 12.03 0.75 1.85
N ASN A 42 12.41 -0.26 2.63
CA ASN A 42 12.73 -0.06 4.02
C ASN A 42 14.12 0.58 4.11
N ARG A 43 14.17 1.82 4.59
CA ARG A 43 15.38 2.63 4.59
C ARG A 43 16.13 2.53 5.92
N PRO A 44 17.42 2.92 5.92
CA PRO A 44 18.27 2.76 7.12
C PRO A 44 17.76 3.42 8.38
N ALA A 45 17.06 4.55 8.26
CA ALA A 45 16.56 5.25 9.43
C ALA A 45 15.39 4.54 10.09
N ASN A 46 14.82 3.58 9.40
CA ASN A 46 13.64 2.88 9.89
C ASN A 46 14.04 1.56 10.51
N THR A 47 13.26 1.18 11.48
CA THR A 47 13.33 -0.15 12.04
C THR A 47 12.56 -1.11 11.13
N VAL A 48 12.48 -2.35 11.54
CA VAL A 48 11.67 -3.34 10.85
C VAL A 48 10.21 -2.91 10.89
N TRP A 49 9.50 -3.05 9.77
CA TRP A 49 8.07 -2.82 9.73
C TRP A 49 7.39 -3.95 8.97
N ALA A 50 6.10 -4.08 9.17
CA ALA A 50 5.31 -5.10 8.51
C ALA A 50 4.06 -4.48 7.91
N PRO A 51 3.61 -4.96 6.74
CA PRO A 51 2.34 -4.49 6.18
C PRO A 51 1.17 -5.01 7.00
N VAL A 52 0.18 -4.15 7.19
CA VAL A 52 -1.07 -4.49 7.87
C VAL A 52 -2.17 -4.71 6.84
N ALA A 53 -2.19 -3.90 5.80
CA ALA A 53 -3.16 -4.01 4.73
C ALA A 53 -2.68 -3.21 3.52
N VAL A 54 -3.13 -3.61 2.35
CA VAL A 54 -2.93 -2.86 1.12
C VAL A 54 -4.31 -2.68 0.48
N LEU A 55 -4.65 -1.42 0.19
CA LEU A 55 -5.95 -1.08 -0.36
C LEU A 55 -5.75 -0.43 -1.73
N TRP A 56 -6.45 -0.94 -2.73
CA TRP A 56 -6.46 -0.33 -4.06
C TRP A 56 -7.80 0.35 -4.27
N LYS A 57 -7.77 1.55 -4.81
CA LYS A 57 -8.97 2.29 -5.20
C LYS A 57 -8.79 2.74 -6.63
N PHE A 58 -9.74 2.37 -7.48
CA PHE A 58 -9.70 2.68 -8.89
C PHE A 58 -10.65 3.84 -9.19
N ASP A 59 -10.32 4.60 -10.22
CA ASP A 59 -11.10 5.79 -10.58
C ASP A 59 -12.46 5.44 -11.17
N ALA A 60 -12.62 4.23 -11.67
CA ALA A 60 -13.86 3.75 -12.25
C ALA A 60 -13.98 2.25 -12.01
N VAL A 61 -15.17 1.71 -12.25
CA VAL A 61 -15.40 0.26 -12.18
C VAL A 61 -14.40 -0.44 -13.09
N THR A 62 -13.74 -1.45 -12.56
CA THR A 62 -12.54 -2.01 -13.19
C THR A 62 -12.51 -3.53 -13.01
N ASN A 63 -11.90 -4.18 -13.99
CA ASN A 63 -11.43 -5.55 -13.88
C ASN A 63 -9.91 -5.51 -13.91
N ALA A 64 -9.28 -5.99 -12.86
CA ALA A 64 -7.84 -5.89 -12.72
C ALA A 64 -7.30 -7.05 -11.89
N ALA A 65 -6.02 -7.32 -12.08
CA ALA A 65 -5.27 -8.23 -11.21
C ALA A 65 -4.27 -7.39 -10.41
N VAL A 66 -4.19 -7.65 -9.12
CA VAL A 66 -3.30 -6.93 -8.22
C VAL A 66 -2.43 -7.93 -7.48
N THR A 67 -1.20 -7.53 -7.17
CA THR A 67 -0.28 -8.38 -6.41
C THR A 67 0.44 -7.58 -5.34
N VAL A 68 0.89 -8.29 -4.30
CA VAL A 68 1.76 -7.75 -3.27
C VAL A 68 2.97 -8.66 -3.17
N GLU A 69 4.16 -8.08 -3.29
CA GLU A 69 5.41 -8.83 -3.33
C GLU A 69 6.43 -8.21 -2.39
N ARG A 70 7.33 -9.05 -1.89
CA ARG A 70 8.53 -8.59 -1.21
C ARG A 70 9.74 -8.89 -2.06
N VAL A 71 10.57 -7.88 -2.30
CA VAL A 71 11.85 -8.05 -2.97
C VAL A 71 12.93 -7.95 -1.92
N SER A 72 13.69 -9.00 -1.74
CA SER A 72 14.74 -9.06 -0.73
C SER A 72 15.96 -9.72 -1.35
N GLN A 73 17.10 -9.00 -1.34
CA GLN A 73 18.36 -9.52 -1.89
C GLN A 73 18.19 -10.07 -3.30
N SER A 74 17.52 -9.29 -4.15
CA SER A 74 17.27 -9.63 -5.56
C SER A 74 16.31 -10.79 -5.78
N ASN A 75 15.68 -11.28 -4.72
CA ASN A 75 14.65 -12.32 -4.84
C ASN A 75 13.28 -11.71 -4.62
N THR A 76 12.32 -12.17 -5.40
CA THR A 76 10.94 -11.69 -5.31
C THR A 76 10.06 -12.79 -4.71
N PHE A 77 9.36 -12.44 -3.66
CA PHE A 77 8.44 -13.35 -2.98
C PHE A 77 7.02 -12.82 -3.10
N LEU A 78 6.13 -13.59 -3.67
CA LEU A 78 4.73 -13.22 -3.77
C LEU A 78 4.07 -13.40 -2.39
N LEU A 79 3.55 -12.31 -1.84
CA LEU A 79 2.86 -12.35 -0.55
C LEU A 79 1.36 -12.53 -0.73
N GLY A 80 0.81 -12.02 -1.82
CA GLY A 80 -0.61 -12.16 -2.06
C GLY A 80 -1.02 -11.62 -3.41
N SER A 81 -2.20 -12.00 -3.85
CA SER A 81 -2.79 -11.50 -5.07
C SER A 81 -4.30 -11.51 -4.96
N ALA A 82 -4.95 -10.71 -5.79
CA ALA A 82 -6.39 -10.66 -5.85
C ALA A 82 -6.84 -10.26 -7.24
N SER A 83 -8.06 -10.64 -7.58
CA SER A 83 -8.69 -10.20 -8.81
C SER A 83 -9.81 -9.23 -8.46
N VAL A 84 -9.82 -8.10 -9.14
CA VAL A 84 -10.90 -7.12 -9.04
C VAL A 84 -11.82 -7.37 -10.20
N SER A 85 -13.10 -7.57 -9.91
CA SER A 85 -14.07 -7.89 -10.95
C SER A 85 -15.24 -6.93 -10.80
N ASN A 86 -15.40 -6.05 -11.79
CA ASN A 86 -16.52 -5.11 -11.85
C ASN A 86 -16.67 -4.31 -10.55
N ALA A 87 -15.57 -3.79 -10.04
CA ALA A 87 -15.54 -3.09 -8.77
C ALA A 87 -14.57 -1.92 -8.81
N THR A 88 -14.67 -1.04 -7.81
CA THR A 88 -13.81 0.15 -7.72
C THR A 88 -12.74 0.03 -6.64
N SER A 89 -12.70 -1.07 -5.91
CA SER A 89 -11.70 -1.22 -4.85
C SER A 89 -11.48 -2.68 -4.52
N THR A 90 -10.33 -2.94 -3.92
CA THR A 90 -10.05 -4.24 -3.30
C THR A 90 -9.05 -4.05 -2.18
N VAL A 91 -8.91 -5.06 -1.34
CA VAL A 91 -8.01 -5.01 -0.20
C VAL A 91 -7.30 -6.35 -0.06
N TRP A 92 -6.04 -6.29 0.34
CA TRP A 92 -5.27 -7.45 0.74
C TRP A 92 -4.87 -7.29 2.21
N VAL A 93 -5.07 -8.34 2.99
CA VAL A 93 -4.67 -8.39 4.40
C VAL A 93 -3.77 -9.61 4.56
N PRO A 94 -2.56 -9.45 5.13
CA PRO A 94 -1.66 -10.59 5.30
C PRO A 94 -2.21 -11.60 6.30
N GLU A 95 -1.97 -12.88 6.02
CA GLU A 95 -2.40 -13.96 6.91
C GLU A 95 -1.51 -14.05 8.14
N THR A 96 -0.29 -13.56 8.03
CA THR A 96 0.68 -13.54 9.14
C THR A 96 1.53 -12.29 8.99
N ASP A 97 2.32 -11.98 10.01
CA ASP A 97 3.24 -10.86 9.90
C ASP A 97 4.38 -11.20 8.95
N TYR A 98 4.66 -10.26 8.04
CA TYR A 98 5.80 -10.35 7.14
C TYR A 98 6.73 -9.18 7.46
N PRO A 99 7.68 -9.36 8.38
CA PRO A 99 8.59 -8.25 8.70
C PRO A 99 9.53 -7.94 7.54
N PHE A 100 9.68 -6.66 7.26
CA PHE A 100 10.57 -6.17 6.22
C PHE A 100 11.82 -5.63 6.88
N ALA A 101 12.95 -6.21 6.56
CA ALA A 101 14.24 -5.78 7.06
C ALA A 101 14.78 -4.63 6.22
N LEU A 102 15.90 -4.06 6.68
CA LEU A 102 16.55 -2.99 5.96
C LEU A 102 16.86 -3.41 4.52
N GLY A 103 16.45 -2.57 3.58
CA GLY A 103 16.69 -2.81 2.16
C GLY A 103 15.63 -3.62 1.46
N ASP A 104 14.73 -4.25 2.20
CA ASP A 104 13.62 -4.98 1.58
C ASP A 104 12.64 -3.99 0.95
N VAL A 105 12.02 -4.42 -0.14
CA VAL A 105 11.07 -3.59 -0.88
C VAL A 105 9.71 -4.28 -0.88
N LEU A 106 8.69 -3.54 -0.48
CA LEU A 106 7.31 -3.95 -0.69
C LEU A 106 6.88 -3.42 -2.05
N ARG A 107 6.55 -4.32 -2.96
CA ARG A 107 6.11 -3.95 -4.30
C ARG A 107 4.67 -4.33 -4.48
N VAL A 108 3.86 -3.33 -4.82
CA VAL A 108 2.42 -3.49 -5.03
C VAL A 108 2.16 -3.19 -6.49
N THR A 109 1.48 -4.09 -7.18
CA THR A 109 1.21 -3.93 -8.60
C THR A 109 -0.27 -3.99 -8.90
N SER A 110 -0.63 -3.45 -10.06
CA SER A 110 -1.97 -3.52 -10.60
C SER A 110 -1.88 -3.58 -12.12
N SER A 111 -2.78 -4.33 -12.73
CA SER A 111 -2.83 -4.39 -14.19
C SER A 111 -3.45 -3.14 -14.81
N THR A 112 -3.97 -2.22 -13.99
CA THR A 112 -4.44 -0.91 -14.45
C THR A 112 -3.71 0.19 -13.69
N THR A 113 -3.57 1.35 -14.34
CA THR A 113 -2.89 2.51 -13.76
C THR A 113 -3.85 3.56 -13.23
N ASN A 114 -5.15 3.33 -13.34
CA ASN A 114 -6.17 4.34 -12.98
C ASN A 114 -6.58 4.19 -11.54
N GLY A 115 -5.89 4.89 -10.65
CA GLY A 115 -6.28 4.85 -9.25
C GLY A 115 -5.11 5.11 -8.32
N ALA A 116 -5.29 4.67 -7.09
CA ALA A 116 -4.30 4.83 -6.04
C ALA A 116 -4.26 3.59 -5.16
N VAL A 117 -3.15 3.44 -4.46
CA VAL A 117 -2.99 2.38 -3.47
C VAL A 117 -2.62 3.00 -2.14
N GLN A 118 -3.19 2.47 -1.07
CA GLN A 118 -2.81 2.87 0.29
C GLN A 118 -2.20 1.66 0.98
N VAL A 119 -1.03 1.87 1.56
CA VAL A 119 -0.32 0.81 2.29
C VAL A 119 -0.32 1.17 3.77
N ILE A 120 -0.86 0.29 4.57
CA ILE A 120 -0.88 0.44 6.03
C ILE A 120 0.18 -0.48 6.60
N ARG A 121 1.07 0.09 7.41
CA ARG A 121 2.20 -0.61 8.00
C ARG A 121 2.23 -0.40 9.50
N LYS A 122 2.91 -1.29 10.19
CA LYS A 122 3.18 -1.15 11.62
C LYS A 122 4.67 -1.35 11.88
N GLY A 123 5.21 -0.65 12.89
CA GLY A 123 6.59 -0.84 13.30
C GLY A 123 6.75 -2.03 14.24
N GLU A 124 7.97 -2.48 14.37
CA GLU A 124 8.31 -3.55 15.29
C GLU A 124 8.95 -3.02 16.57
#